data_a4005b98f1a3c23be70cccfb67f9f1a2
#
_entry.id   a4005b98f1a3c23be70cccfb67f9f1a2
#
_cell.length_a   1.000
_cell.length_b   1.000
_cell.length_c   1.000
_cell.angle_alpha   90.00
_cell.angle_beta   90.00
_cell.angle_gamma   90.00
#
_symmetry.space_group_name_H-M   'P 1'
#
loop_
_entity.id
_entity.type
_entity.pdbx_description
1 polymer ?
#
loop_
_entity_poly.entity_id
_entity_poly.type
_entity_poly.pdbx_seq_one_letter_code
_entity_poly.pdbx_strand_id
1 'polypeptide(L)'
;KYELHHIYRALSVLFKESDYIKAELYKNSHFIKNRDTSTLYYDCTNYYFEIEDDDDFRKYGKSKENRPNPIVGMGLMMDGDGIPLAFDVYEGNKNEQVSLKPLEERIIKDFELSKFIYCSDAGLASKKNKKFNNIQNRAYIITQSLKKLKKDDQEIALKHTGFLEVGSQSTKRINIDDTDFTDEININRLFYKEIPL
;
A
#
# COMPACT_ATOMS: atom_id res chain seq x y z
N LYS A 1 -16.48 39.43 -4.48
CA LYS A 1 -16.04 38.72 -5.70
C LYS A 1 -14.63 38.26 -5.46
N TYR A 2 -14.35 36.95 -5.58
CA TYR A 2 -12.99 36.41 -5.38
C TYR A 2 -12.22 36.55 -6.70
N GLU A 3 -10.92 36.90 -6.56
CA GLU A 3 -10.01 36.99 -7.70
C GLU A 3 -9.06 35.76 -7.66
N LEU A 4 -8.41 35.46 -8.78
CA LEU A 4 -7.55 34.27 -8.94
C LEU A 4 -6.43 34.20 -7.88
N HIS A 5 -5.84 35.36 -7.53
CA HIS A 5 -4.79 35.39 -6.53
C HIS A 5 -5.26 35.01 -5.11
N HIS A 6 -6.53 35.20 -4.76
CA HIS A 6 -7.09 34.73 -3.49
C HIS A 6 -7.15 33.21 -3.46
N ILE A 7 -7.44 32.56 -4.60
CA ILE A 7 -7.43 31.09 -4.72
C ILE A 7 -6.01 30.56 -4.50
N TYR A 8 -5.01 31.15 -5.16
CA TYR A 8 -3.61 30.70 -4.98
C TYR A 8 -3.12 30.89 -3.53
N ARG A 9 -3.50 31.98 -2.86
CA ARG A 9 -3.18 32.15 -1.43
C ARG A 9 -3.85 31.08 -0.57
N ALA A 10 -5.11 30.76 -0.82
CA ALA A 10 -5.83 29.70 -0.11
C ALA A 10 -5.15 28.33 -0.32
N LEU A 11 -4.76 27.98 -1.55
CA LEU A 11 -4.03 26.76 -1.85
C LEU A 11 -2.69 26.69 -1.10
N SER A 12 -1.97 27.80 -0.99
CA SER A 12 -0.71 27.86 -0.22
C SER A 12 -0.93 27.58 1.26
N VAL A 13 -2.02 28.08 1.85
CA VAL A 13 -2.39 27.79 3.24
C VAL A 13 -2.78 26.33 3.40
N LEU A 14 -3.65 25.81 2.54
CA LEU A 14 -4.07 24.41 2.57
C LEU A 14 -2.89 23.44 2.41
N PHE A 15 -1.92 23.78 1.58
CA PHE A 15 -0.71 22.99 1.43
C PHE A 15 0.14 22.96 2.72
N LYS A 16 0.36 24.11 3.35
CA LYS A 16 1.13 24.20 4.59
C LYS A 16 0.48 23.42 5.74
N GLU A 17 -0.85 23.48 5.82
CA GLU A 17 -1.61 22.84 6.88
C GLU A 17 -2.09 21.41 6.51
N SER A 18 -1.62 20.85 5.39
CA SER A 18 -2.20 19.63 4.82
C SER A 18 -2.11 18.42 5.76
N ASP A 19 -1.03 18.27 6.53
CA ASP A 19 -0.89 17.15 7.47
C ASP A 19 -1.82 17.31 8.66
N TYR A 20 -1.94 18.52 9.20
CA TYR A 20 -2.93 18.83 10.23
C TYR A 20 -4.36 18.59 9.75
N ILE A 21 -4.70 19.06 8.55
CA ILE A 21 -6.04 18.86 7.96
C ILE A 21 -6.34 17.37 7.80
N LYS A 22 -5.39 16.56 7.30
CA LYS A 22 -5.56 15.10 7.16
C LYS A 22 -5.81 14.43 8.51
N ALA A 23 -5.04 14.79 9.55
CA ALA A 23 -5.21 14.25 10.89
C ALA A 23 -6.58 14.61 11.49
N GLU A 24 -7.00 15.87 11.35
CA GLU A 24 -8.32 16.32 11.84
C GLU A 24 -9.49 15.69 11.06
N LEU A 25 -9.37 15.51 9.75
CA LEU A 25 -10.36 14.80 8.95
C LEU A 25 -10.47 13.34 9.40
N TYR A 26 -9.36 12.67 9.68
CA TYR A 26 -9.37 11.32 10.22
C TYR A 26 -10.09 11.26 11.56
N LYS A 27 -9.71 12.10 12.53
CA LYS A 27 -10.37 12.17 13.85
C LYS A 27 -11.87 12.41 13.74
N ASN A 28 -12.27 13.40 12.93
CA ASN A 28 -13.67 13.76 12.75
C ASN A 28 -14.47 12.69 11.99
N SER A 29 -13.82 11.89 11.14
CA SER A 29 -14.49 10.81 10.40
C SER A 29 -15.08 9.73 11.32
N HIS A 30 -14.56 9.55 12.53
CA HIS A 30 -15.10 8.62 13.53
C HIS A 30 -16.51 8.98 13.99
N PHE A 31 -16.95 10.23 13.89
CA PHE A 31 -18.33 10.62 14.15
C PHE A 31 -19.31 10.12 13.09
N ILE A 32 -18.82 9.83 11.89
CA ILE A 32 -19.62 9.36 10.76
C ILE A 32 -19.61 7.83 10.69
N LYS A 33 -18.44 7.24 10.88
CA LYS A 33 -18.23 5.80 10.76
C LYS A 33 -17.06 5.37 11.64
N ASN A 34 -17.20 4.20 12.29
CA ASN A 34 -16.06 3.56 12.92
C ASN A 34 -15.04 3.14 11.82
N ARG A 35 -13.81 3.62 11.89
CA ARG A 35 -12.76 3.39 10.88
C ARG A 35 -12.05 2.07 11.18
N ASP A 36 -11.97 1.18 10.19
CA ASP A 36 -11.16 -0.04 10.30
C ASP A 36 -9.70 0.23 9.94
N THR A 37 -8.90 0.49 10.95
CA THR A 37 -7.46 0.71 10.81
C THR A 37 -6.61 -0.53 11.13
N SER A 38 -7.24 -1.70 11.27
CA SER A 38 -6.52 -2.96 11.44
C SER A 38 -5.71 -3.36 10.21
N THR A 39 -6.18 -2.97 9.04
CA THR A 39 -5.52 -3.17 7.75
C THR A 39 -5.41 -1.84 7.02
N LEU A 40 -4.20 -1.53 6.54
CA LEU A 40 -3.93 -0.33 5.76
C LEU A 40 -3.46 -0.70 4.35
N TYR A 41 -4.15 -0.19 3.34
CA TYR A 41 -3.78 -0.36 1.94
C TYR A 41 -3.00 0.84 1.45
N TYR A 42 -1.92 0.59 0.73
CA TYR A 42 -1.13 1.64 0.11
C TYR A 42 -0.86 1.33 -1.34
N ASP A 43 -1.14 2.30 -2.19
CA ASP A 43 -0.80 2.25 -3.61
C ASP A 43 -0.30 3.62 -4.09
N CYS A 44 0.45 3.60 -5.19
CA CYS A 44 0.95 4.79 -5.84
C CYS A 44 0.31 4.96 -7.21
N THR A 45 0.08 6.20 -7.56
CA THR A 45 -0.27 6.61 -8.93
C THR A 45 0.58 7.78 -9.37
N ASN A 46 0.42 8.25 -10.60
CA ASN A 46 1.02 9.48 -11.05
C ASN A 46 0.07 10.26 -11.97
N TYR A 47 0.29 11.55 -12.01
CA TYR A 47 -0.43 12.49 -12.87
C TYR A 47 0.56 13.12 -13.83
N TYR A 48 0.24 13.15 -15.10
CA TYR A 48 1.03 13.86 -16.12
C TYR A 48 0.53 15.31 -16.29
N PHE A 49 1.42 16.15 -16.77
CA PHE A 49 1.16 17.54 -17.06
C PHE A 49 1.46 17.81 -18.53
N GLU A 50 0.57 18.47 -19.24
CA GLU A 50 0.74 18.84 -20.64
C GLU A 50 1.67 20.06 -20.75
N ILE A 51 2.92 19.87 -20.36
CA ILE A 51 4.01 20.84 -20.44
C ILE A 51 5.21 20.18 -21.14
N GLU A 52 6.02 21.00 -21.83
CA GLU A 52 7.19 20.51 -22.55
C GLU A 52 8.42 20.41 -21.65
N ASP A 53 8.61 21.38 -20.76
CA ASP A 53 9.77 21.40 -19.84
C ASP A 53 9.37 20.89 -18.47
N ASP A 54 10.26 20.13 -17.84
CA ASP A 54 10.14 19.75 -16.44
C ASP A 54 10.56 20.92 -15.51
N ASP A 55 10.12 20.88 -14.26
CA ASP A 55 10.52 21.83 -13.22
C ASP A 55 11.07 21.10 -11.99
N ASP A 56 11.20 21.79 -10.86
CA ASP A 56 11.75 21.19 -9.65
C ASP A 56 10.91 20.03 -9.08
N PHE A 57 9.63 19.94 -9.44
CA PHE A 57 8.70 18.96 -8.89
C PHE A 57 8.05 18.06 -9.95
N ARG A 58 7.60 18.65 -11.07
CA ARG A 58 7.08 17.89 -12.21
C ARG A 58 8.27 17.41 -13.03
N LYS A 59 8.57 16.11 -12.95
CA LYS A 59 9.76 15.50 -13.56
C LYS A 59 9.39 14.44 -14.57
N TYR A 60 10.22 14.27 -15.57
CA TYR A 60 10.13 13.10 -16.43
C TYR A 60 10.41 11.84 -15.62
N GLY A 61 9.53 10.85 -15.76
CA GLY A 61 9.60 9.61 -15.02
C GLY A 61 8.79 8.49 -15.67
N LYS A 62 8.64 7.39 -14.97
CA LYS A 62 7.86 6.26 -15.46
C LYS A 62 6.36 6.56 -15.32
N SER A 63 5.75 7.08 -16.38
CA SER A 63 4.31 7.30 -16.44
C SER A 63 3.55 5.98 -16.47
N LYS A 64 2.52 5.83 -15.62
CA LYS A 64 1.60 4.67 -15.63
C LYS A 64 0.74 4.66 -16.91
N GLU A 65 0.49 5.81 -17.51
CA GLU A 65 -0.25 5.96 -18.77
C GLU A 65 0.66 5.94 -20.02
N ASN A 66 1.97 5.69 -19.85
CA ASN A 66 2.97 5.73 -20.93
C ASN A 66 3.01 7.09 -21.69
N ARG A 67 2.73 8.19 -20.98
CA ARG A 67 2.81 9.54 -21.52
C ARG A 67 4.26 10.04 -21.52
N PRO A 68 4.68 10.80 -22.56
CA PRO A 68 6.02 11.38 -22.62
C PRO A 68 6.19 12.66 -21.82
N ASN A 69 5.17 13.07 -21.07
CA ASN A 69 5.12 14.34 -20.35
C ASN A 69 5.70 14.23 -18.94
N PRO A 70 6.15 15.34 -18.34
CA PRO A 70 6.50 15.39 -16.93
C PRO A 70 5.34 14.95 -16.03
N ILE A 71 5.67 14.21 -14.98
CA ILE A 71 4.70 13.63 -14.04
C ILE A 71 4.99 14.08 -12.61
N VAL A 72 3.99 13.87 -11.77
CA VAL A 72 4.07 13.94 -10.30
C VAL A 72 3.55 12.62 -9.74
N GLY A 73 4.27 12.01 -8.83
CA GLY A 73 3.82 10.82 -8.14
C GLY A 73 2.93 11.15 -6.94
N MET A 74 1.95 10.28 -6.66
CA MET A 74 1.11 10.35 -5.47
C MET A 74 1.02 8.96 -4.84
N GLY A 75 1.29 8.88 -3.55
CA GLY A 75 1.01 7.71 -2.73
C GLY A 75 -0.23 7.95 -1.88
N LEU A 76 -1.17 6.99 -1.88
CA LEU A 76 -2.42 7.05 -1.12
C LEU A 76 -2.47 5.91 -0.12
N MET A 77 -2.74 6.24 1.15
CA MET A 77 -3.03 5.28 2.20
C MET A 77 -4.53 5.25 2.46
N MET A 78 -5.10 4.06 2.52
CA MET A 78 -6.52 3.81 2.81
C MET A 78 -6.66 2.85 3.99
N ASP A 79 -7.77 2.91 4.70
CA ASP A 79 -8.13 1.95 5.75
C ASP A 79 -8.72 0.65 5.19
N GLY A 80 -9.11 -0.27 6.07
CA GLY A 80 -9.70 -1.57 5.74
C GLY A 80 -11.00 -1.49 4.94
N ASP A 81 -11.72 -0.38 5.05
CA ASP A 81 -12.94 -0.10 4.28
C ASP A 81 -12.67 0.60 2.93
N GLY A 82 -11.42 0.85 2.59
CA GLY A 82 -11.03 1.57 1.38
C GLY A 82 -11.24 3.09 1.44
N ILE A 83 -11.39 3.65 2.65
CA ILE A 83 -11.56 5.09 2.81
C ILE A 83 -10.18 5.75 2.97
N PRO A 84 -9.87 6.82 2.21
CA PRO A 84 -8.60 7.52 2.34
C PRO A 84 -8.29 7.97 3.78
N LEU A 85 -7.05 7.76 4.20
CA LEU A 85 -6.48 8.25 5.44
C LEU A 85 -5.58 9.45 5.19
N ALA A 86 -4.59 9.25 4.36
CA ALA A 86 -3.61 10.27 4.02
C ALA A 86 -3.01 10.01 2.64
N PHE A 87 -2.44 11.03 2.08
CA PHE A 87 -1.68 10.95 0.83
C PHE A 87 -0.40 11.77 0.93
N ASP A 88 0.54 11.45 0.08
CA ASP A 88 1.74 12.24 -0.17
C ASP A 88 1.95 12.44 -1.66
N VAL A 89 2.56 13.56 -2.01
CA VAL A 89 2.88 13.90 -3.40
C VAL A 89 4.38 14.09 -3.51
N TYR A 90 4.99 13.51 -4.53
CA TYR A 90 6.44 13.50 -4.70
C TYR A 90 6.85 13.72 -6.16
N GLU A 91 8.10 14.10 -6.37
CA GLU A 91 8.64 14.38 -7.70
C GLU A 91 8.53 13.16 -8.62
N GLY A 92 8.20 13.38 -9.88
CA GLY A 92 7.88 12.34 -10.85
C GLY A 92 9.00 11.36 -11.19
N ASN A 93 10.26 11.71 -10.93
CA ASN A 93 11.42 10.85 -11.10
C ASN A 93 11.80 10.03 -9.86
N LYS A 94 11.12 10.22 -8.74
CA LYS A 94 11.37 9.43 -7.53
C LYS A 94 10.81 8.02 -7.63
N ASN A 95 11.50 7.09 -6.99
CA ASN A 95 11.03 5.72 -6.88
C ASN A 95 9.88 5.64 -5.86
N GLU A 96 8.78 5.04 -6.25
CA GLU A 96 7.57 4.83 -5.42
C GLU A 96 7.89 4.17 -4.06
N GLN A 97 8.88 3.29 -4.00
CA GLN A 97 9.26 2.58 -2.77
C GLN A 97 9.74 3.50 -1.64
N VAL A 98 10.24 4.69 -1.95
CA VAL A 98 10.75 5.63 -0.94
C VAL A 98 9.66 6.53 -0.38
N SER A 99 8.50 6.63 -1.03
CA SER A 99 7.38 7.48 -0.59
C SER A 99 6.58 6.88 0.57
N LEU A 100 6.57 5.55 0.71
CA LEU A 100 5.79 4.84 1.73
C LEU A 100 6.19 5.21 3.16
N LYS A 101 7.46 5.02 3.50
CA LYS A 101 7.92 5.16 4.87
C LYS A 101 7.64 6.55 5.48
N PRO A 102 7.90 7.68 4.81
CA PRO A 102 7.58 9.01 5.34
C PRO A 102 6.08 9.20 5.61
N LEU A 103 5.22 8.63 4.75
CA LEU A 103 3.78 8.69 4.95
C LEU A 103 3.32 7.85 6.13
N GLU A 104 3.84 6.63 6.29
CA GLU A 104 3.55 5.77 7.44
C GLU A 104 4.02 6.39 8.75
N GLU A 105 5.20 7.00 8.81
CA GLU A 105 5.71 7.69 10.00
C GLU A 105 4.79 8.83 10.43
N ARG A 106 4.22 9.59 9.48
CA ARG A 106 3.22 10.63 9.77
C ARG A 106 1.92 10.03 10.29
N ILE A 107 1.41 8.98 9.68
CA ILE A 107 0.17 8.31 10.12
C ILE A 107 0.35 7.73 11.54
N ILE A 108 1.46 7.08 11.82
CA ILE A 108 1.75 6.55 13.14
C ILE A 108 1.76 7.68 14.19
N LYS A 109 2.38 8.81 13.87
CA LYS A 109 2.51 9.93 14.77
C LYS A 109 1.21 10.74 14.92
N ASP A 110 0.64 11.15 13.79
CA ASP A 110 -0.41 12.18 13.77
C ASP A 110 -1.81 11.58 13.93
N PHE A 111 -1.98 10.28 13.59
CA PHE A 111 -3.24 9.53 13.74
C PHE A 111 -3.18 8.54 14.92
N GLU A 112 -2.03 8.45 15.62
CA GLU A 112 -1.80 7.55 16.76
C GLU A 112 -1.99 6.06 16.41
N LEU A 113 -1.76 5.68 15.15
CA LEU A 113 -1.91 4.32 14.65
C LEU A 113 -0.62 3.53 14.82
N SER A 114 -0.58 2.63 15.80
CA SER A 114 0.62 1.81 16.11
C SER A 114 0.47 0.33 15.80
N LYS A 115 -0.74 -0.15 15.52
CA LYS A 115 -1.05 -1.56 15.26
C LYS A 115 -1.87 -1.70 13.99
N PHE A 116 -1.25 -2.24 12.93
CA PHE A 116 -1.93 -2.49 11.66
C PHE A 116 -1.19 -3.52 10.81
N ILE A 117 -1.89 -4.06 9.83
CA ILE A 117 -1.33 -4.87 8.76
C ILE A 117 -1.22 -3.98 7.52
N TYR A 118 0.00 -3.78 7.04
CA TYR A 118 0.26 -3.05 5.80
C TYR A 118 0.05 -3.95 4.58
N CYS A 119 -0.73 -3.50 3.62
CA CYS A 119 -1.00 -4.22 2.37
C CYS A 119 -0.59 -3.39 1.16
N SER A 120 0.16 -3.98 0.24
CA SER A 120 0.53 -3.35 -1.03
C SER A 120 0.84 -4.35 -2.13
N ASP A 121 1.07 -3.83 -3.32
CA ASP A 121 1.53 -4.62 -4.45
C ASP A 121 3.03 -4.96 -4.39
N ALA A 122 3.51 -5.75 -5.37
CA ALA A 122 4.90 -6.16 -5.47
C ALA A 122 5.87 -5.01 -5.80
N GLY A 123 5.40 -3.90 -6.35
CA GLY A 123 6.20 -2.72 -6.67
C GLY A 123 6.77 -2.05 -5.43
N LEU A 124 6.07 -2.18 -4.30
CA LEU A 124 6.41 -1.56 -3.02
C LEU A 124 7.13 -2.51 -2.04
N ALA A 125 7.50 -3.72 -2.49
CA ALA A 125 8.06 -4.82 -1.70
C ALA A 125 9.55 -4.68 -1.35
N SER A 126 10.10 -3.47 -1.17
CA SER A 126 11.50 -3.30 -0.81
C SER A 126 11.83 -3.92 0.55
N LYS A 127 13.09 -4.39 0.72
CA LYS A 127 13.55 -4.91 2.02
C LYS A 127 13.39 -3.90 3.16
N LYS A 128 13.54 -2.59 2.85
CA LYS A 128 13.37 -1.50 3.83
C LYS A 128 11.91 -1.38 4.26
N ASN A 129 10.96 -1.43 3.34
CA ASN A 129 9.53 -1.36 3.63
C ASN A 129 9.07 -2.59 4.43
N LYS A 130 9.49 -3.80 4.02
CA LYS A 130 9.22 -5.03 4.76
C LYS A 130 9.76 -4.96 6.21
N LYS A 131 11.01 -4.53 6.38
CA LYS A 131 11.63 -4.41 7.71
C LYS A 131 10.90 -3.37 8.57
N PHE A 132 10.50 -2.24 7.99
CA PHE A 132 9.79 -1.19 8.71
C PHE A 132 8.39 -1.66 9.17
N ASN A 133 7.73 -2.49 8.37
CA ASN A 133 6.41 -3.04 8.67
C ASN A 133 6.42 -4.40 9.37
N ASN A 134 7.58 -4.89 9.78
CA ASN A 134 7.72 -6.11 10.61
C ASN A 134 8.34 -5.80 11.97
N ILE A 135 7.86 -4.74 12.61
CA ILE A 135 8.36 -4.28 13.91
C ILE A 135 7.18 -4.05 14.86
N GLN A 136 7.33 -4.48 16.10
CA GLN A 136 6.32 -4.32 17.17
C GLN A 136 4.98 -4.99 16.81
N ASN A 137 3.90 -4.21 16.77
CA ASN A 137 2.54 -4.67 16.50
C ASN A 137 2.12 -4.51 15.04
N ARG A 138 3.08 -4.36 14.13
CA ARG A 138 2.84 -4.23 12.69
C ARG A 138 3.22 -5.50 11.96
N ALA A 139 2.47 -5.79 10.91
CA ALA A 139 2.76 -6.86 9.96
C ALA A 139 2.55 -6.36 8.54
N TYR A 140 2.91 -7.15 7.54
CA TYR A 140 2.65 -6.79 6.16
C TYR A 140 2.12 -7.98 5.34
N ILE A 141 1.29 -7.66 4.34
CA ILE A 141 0.87 -8.55 3.27
C ILE A 141 1.25 -7.88 1.95
N ILE A 142 2.12 -8.50 1.18
CA ILE A 142 2.63 -7.95 -0.07
C ILE A 142 2.62 -9.04 -1.12
N THR A 143 2.09 -8.74 -2.31
CA THR A 143 2.16 -9.67 -3.44
C THR A 143 3.61 -9.89 -3.86
N GLN A 144 3.95 -11.12 -4.20
CA GLN A 144 5.27 -11.50 -4.65
C GLN A 144 5.18 -12.26 -5.97
N SER A 145 5.90 -11.78 -7.00
CA SER A 145 5.99 -12.51 -8.25
C SER A 145 6.79 -13.80 -8.06
N LEU A 146 6.20 -14.95 -8.33
CA LEU A 146 6.88 -16.25 -8.29
C LEU A 146 8.10 -16.27 -9.20
N LYS A 147 8.03 -15.65 -10.39
CA LYS A 147 9.16 -15.56 -11.34
C LYS A 147 10.38 -14.80 -10.80
N LYS A 148 10.21 -13.96 -9.77
CA LYS A 148 11.28 -13.16 -9.15
C LYS A 148 11.81 -13.78 -7.86
N LEU A 149 11.28 -14.91 -7.41
CA LEU A 149 11.82 -15.67 -6.28
C LEU A 149 13.13 -16.37 -6.69
N LYS A 150 13.95 -16.70 -5.71
CA LYS A 150 15.08 -17.63 -5.91
C LYS A 150 14.56 -19.00 -6.32
N LYS A 151 15.36 -19.77 -7.04
CA LYS A 151 14.94 -21.10 -7.54
C LYS A 151 14.43 -22.01 -6.43
N ASP A 152 15.13 -22.10 -5.31
CA ASP A 152 14.75 -22.94 -4.18
C ASP A 152 13.38 -22.52 -3.59
N ASP A 153 13.14 -21.20 -3.47
CA ASP A 153 11.87 -20.67 -2.99
C ASP A 153 10.75 -20.91 -4.01
N GLN A 154 11.05 -20.85 -5.32
CA GLN A 154 10.10 -21.19 -6.39
C GLN A 154 9.70 -22.66 -6.33
N GLU A 155 10.66 -23.57 -6.15
CA GLU A 155 10.40 -25.00 -6.03
C GLU A 155 9.52 -25.30 -4.82
N ILE A 156 9.80 -24.69 -3.66
CA ILE A 156 8.95 -24.83 -2.47
C ILE A 156 7.54 -24.28 -2.71
N ALA A 157 7.44 -23.09 -3.31
CA ALA A 157 6.14 -22.47 -3.57
C ALA A 157 5.27 -23.28 -4.54
N LEU A 158 5.88 -23.91 -5.55
CA LEU A 158 5.19 -24.69 -6.57
C LEU A 158 4.90 -26.14 -6.19
N LYS A 159 5.54 -26.69 -5.15
CA LYS A 159 5.21 -28.04 -4.68
C LYS A 159 3.74 -28.11 -4.25
N HIS A 160 3.03 -29.17 -4.61
CA HIS A 160 1.64 -29.39 -4.25
C HIS A 160 1.46 -29.87 -2.79
N THR A 161 2.55 -30.19 -2.11
CA THR A 161 2.56 -30.67 -0.72
C THR A 161 2.96 -29.58 0.27
N GLY A 162 2.65 -29.76 1.55
CA GLY A 162 3.09 -28.88 2.63
C GLY A 162 2.17 -27.70 2.94
N PHE A 163 0.93 -27.72 2.44
CA PHE A 163 -0.07 -26.71 2.73
C PHE A 163 -0.71 -26.88 4.11
N LEU A 164 -1.04 -25.77 4.73
CA LEU A 164 -1.89 -25.67 5.91
C LEU A 164 -3.19 -24.96 5.53
N GLU A 165 -4.30 -25.37 6.14
CA GLU A 165 -5.60 -24.73 5.89
C GLU A 165 -5.78 -23.53 6.81
N VAL A 166 -6.25 -22.42 6.24
CA VAL A 166 -6.54 -21.18 6.99
C VAL A 166 -7.74 -21.40 7.91
N GLY A 167 -7.59 -21.02 9.18
CA GLY A 167 -8.64 -21.17 10.19
C GLY A 167 -8.76 -22.57 10.80
N SER A 168 -8.03 -23.55 10.31
CA SER A 168 -7.96 -24.89 10.91
C SER A 168 -7.04 -24.89 12.12
N GLN A 169 -7.43 -25.60 13.19
CA GLN A 169 -6.55 -25.87 14.33
C GLN A 169 -5.56 -27.02 14.06
N SER A 170 -5.71 -27.69 12.91
CA SER A 170 -4.84 -28.80 12.53
C SER A 170 -3.47 -28.28 12.05
N THR A 171 -2.42 -28.81 12.61
CA THR A 171 -1.03 -28.60 12.16
C THR A 171 -0.60 -29.59 11.06
N LYS A 172 -1.51 -30.48 10.63
CA LYS A 172 -1.22 -31.47 9.59
C LYS A 172 -1.09 -30.79 8.23
N ARG A 173 0.08 -30.92 7.63
CA ARG A 173 0.32 -30.46 6.25
C ARG A 173 -0.32 -31.41 5.26
N ILE A 174 -0.97 -30.87 4.26
CA ILE A 174 -1.71 -31.62 3.24
C ILE A 174 -1.05 -31.46 1.87
N ASN A 175 -1.38 -32.38 0.97
CA ASN A 175 -1.19 -32.22 -0.47
C ASN A 175 -2.45 -31.54 -1.03
N ILE A 176 -2.28 -30.45 -1.78
CA ILE A 176 -3.41 -29.71 -2.35
C ILE A 176 -4.17 -30.53 -3.39
N ASP A 177 -3.51 -31.51 -4.06
CA ASP A 177 -4.13 -32.39 -5.03
C ASP A 177 -5.16 -33.35 -4.40
N ASP A 178 -5.07 -33.55 -3.08
CA ASP A 178 -6.03 -34.37 -2.35
C ASP A 178 -7.36 -33.64 -2.08
N THR A 179 -7.45 -32.38 -2.48
CA THR A 179 -8.64 -31.53 -2.28
C THR A 179 -9.37 -31.35 -3.59
N ASP A 180 -10.59 -31.83 -3.66
CA ASP A 180 -11.47 -31.62 -4.83
C ASP A 180 -12.06 -30.20 -4.76
N PHE A 181 -11.54 -29.27 -5.53
CA PHE A 181 -12.03 -27.89 -5.65
C PHE A 181 -13.28 -27.75 -6.54
N THR A 182 -13.76 -28.81 -7.13
CA THR A 182 -15.05 -28.80 -7.83
C THR A 182 -16.23 -29.00 -6.87
N ASP A 183 -15.95 -29.49 -5.66
CA ASP A 183 -16.92 -29.58 -4.58
C ASP A 183 -17.20 -28.18 -3.98
N GLU A 184 -18.46 -27.79 -3.90
CA GLU A 184 -18.92 -26.51 -3.35
C GLU A 184 -18.40 -26.26 -1.90
N ILE A 185 -18.23 -27.34 -1.12
CA ILE A 185 -17.69 -27.27 0.25
C ILE A 185 -16.23 -26.80 0.24
N ASN A 186 -15.46 -27.15 -0.77
CA ASN A 186 -14.03 -26.90 -0.85
C ASN A 186 -13.66 -25.61 -1.60
N ILE A 187 -14.57 -25.06 -2.41
CA ILE A 187 -14.30 -23.93 -3.30
C ILE A 187 -13.84 -22.67 -2.56
N ASN A 188 -14.27 -22.48 -1.31
CA ASN A 188 -13.93 -21.32 -0.48
C ASN A 188 -12.83 -21.60 0.55
N ARG A 189 -12.26 -22.81 0.56
CA ARG A 189 -11.17 -23.13 1.48
C ARG A 189 -9.89 -22.46 1.02
N LEU A 190 -9.18 -21.83 1.94
CA LEU A 190 -7.92 -21.15 1.70
C LEU A 190 -6.77 -21.93 2.33
N PHE A 191 -5.67 -22.04 1.61
CA PHE A 191 -4.49 -22.75 2.04
C PHE A 191 -3.25 -21.87 1.95
N TYR A 192 -2.28 -22.09 2.83
CA TYR A 192 -1.02 -21.35 2.84
C TYR A 192 0.16 -22.28 3.10
N LYS A 193 1.35 -21.81 2.79
CA LYS A 193 2.63 -22.45 3.16
C LYS A 193 3.48 -21.50 3.95
N GLU A 194 4.20 -22.04 4.92
CA GLU A 194 5.26 -21.35 5.61
C GLU A 194 6.60 -21.71 4.97
N ILE A 195 7.36 -20.71 4.56
CA ILE A 195 8.72 -20.85 4.02
C ILE A 195 9.65 -20.18 5.02
N PRO A 196 10.64 -20.90 5.59
CA PRO A 196 11.65 -20.29 6.44
C PRO A 196 12.44 -19.23 5.67
N LEU A 197 12.60 -18.04 6.26
CA LEU A 197 13.38 -16.92 5.71
C LEU A 197 14.85 -17.04 6.10
#